data_0937b62a5548464eb9e205f602370699
#
_entry.id   0937b62a5548464eb9e205f602370699
#
_cell.length_a   1.000
_cell.length_b   1.000
_cell.length_c   1.000
_cell.angle_alpha   90.00
_cell.angle_beta   90.00
_cell.angle_gamma   90.00
#
_symmetry.space_group_name_H-M   'P 1'
#
loop_
_entity.id
_entity.type
_entity.pdbx_description
1 polymer ?
#
loop_
_entity_poly.entity_id
_entity_poly.type
_entity_poly.pdbx_seq_one_letter_code
_entity_poly.pdbx_strand_id
1 'polypeptide(L)'
;MNTLAQKFYLLCAALLFSWALQASELYVDPPSSFLALGDSYTIGESVDPAMRWPNQLVAALNRAGLEFEQPQIVAKTGWTTDELLAALDQASLAASFDYVSLLIGVNNQYRGRSVASFEPEFTALLERAISYSNRKANGVFVVSIPDWGVMPFAEGRDTHKIALEIDAYNKSIERICKIYGVRFFDITEISRKAREIPSYVASDGLHPSGEMYAAWVNEVRSFFKSAQQ
;
A
#
# COMPACT_ATOMS: atom_id res chain seq x y z
N MET A 1 -70.76 -15.69 13.94
CA MET A 1 -69.77 -14.59 14.09
C MET A 1 -68.43 -15.14 13.84
N ASN A 2 -67.74 -14.57 12.90
CA ASN A 2 -66.29 -14.39 12.73
C ASN A 2 -65.46 -15.32 11.80
N THR A 3 -66.02 -15.75 10.67
CA THR A 3 -65.16 -16.33 9.62
C THR A 3 -64.60 -15.28 8.64
N LEU A 4 -65.19 -14.13 8.49
CA LEU A 4 -64.76 -13.06 7.59
C LEU A 4 -63.58 -12.23 8.21
N ALA A 5 -63.66 -11.92 9.49
CA ALA A 5 -62.62 -11.16 10.20
C ALA A 5 -61.29 -11.92 10.29
N GLN A 6 -61.32 -13.24 10.55
CA GLN A 6 -60.10 -14.07 10.56
C GLN A 6 -59.45 -14.20 9.19
N LYS A 7 -60.21 -14.25 8.10
CA LYS A 7 -59.63 -14.26 6.75
C LYS A 7 -58.99 -12.93 6.37
N PHE A 8 -59.54 -11.80 6.88
CA PHE A 8 -58.97 -10.47 6.62
C PHE A 8 -57.65 -10.27 7.37
N TYR A 9 -57.53 -10.74 8.63
CA TYR A 9 -56.29 -10.67 9.40
C TYR A 9 -55.19 -11.54 8.79
N LEU A 10 -55.50 -12.72 8.30
CA LEU A 10 -54.55 -13.61 7.63
C LEU A 10 -54.08 -13.05 6.28
N LEU A 11 -54.93 -12.35 5.54
CA LEU A 11 -54.55 -11.72 4.26
C LEU A 11 -53.65 -10.50 4.49
N CYS A 12 -53.93 -9.66 5.50
CA CYS A 12 -53.10 -8.51 5.85
C CYS A 12 -51.72 -8.94 6.42
N ALA A 13 -51.67 -10.02 7.23
CA ALA A 13 -50.44 -10.57 7.75
C ALA A 13 -49.55 -11.16 6.63
N ALA A 14 -50.15 -11.83 5.64
CA ALA A 14 -49.42 -12.37 4.49
C ALA A 14 -48.86 -11.27 3.55
N LEU A 15 -49.60 -10.17 3.39
CA LEU A 15 -49.12 -9.01 2.61
C LEU A 15 -48.02 -8.23 3.31
N LEU A 16 -48.04 -8.10 4.63
CA LEU A 16 -46.98 -7.46 5.42
C LEU A 16 -45.73 -8.33 5.45
N PHE A 17 -45.87 -9.67 5.45
CA PHE A 17 -44.70 -10.58 5.42
C PHE A 17 -44.06 -10.63 4.03
N SER A 18 -44.81 -10.48 2.94
CA SER A 18 -44.25 -10.40 1.58
C SER A 18 -43.53 -9.05 1.32
N TRP A 19 -43.91 -7.96 1.99
CA TRP A 19 -43.19 -6.69 1.90
C TRP A 19 -41.88 -6.69 2.72
N ALA A 20 -41.84 -7.43 3.82
CA ALA A 20 -40.61 -7.58 4.60
C ALA A 20 -39.53 -8.44 3.90
N LEU A 21 -39.94 -9.35 2.98
CA LEU A 21 -39.02 -10.17 2.21
C LEU A 21 -38.42 -9.45 0.98
N GLN A 22 -38.98 -8.29 0.57
CA GLN A 22 -38.56 -7.57 -0.63
C GLN A 22 -37.62 -6.40 -0.34
N ALA A 23 -37.27 -6.17 0.93
CA ALA A 23 -36.44 -5.02 1.37
C ALA A 23 -35.08 -5.39 1.92
N SER A 24 -34.59 -6.63 1.77
CA SER A 24 -33.17 -6.91 1.90
C SER A 24 -32.54 -6.79 0.51
N GLU A 25 -32.41 -5.57 -0.03
CA GLU A 25 -31.31 -5.29 -0.92
C GLU A 25 -30.08 -5.73 -0.16
N LEU A 26 -29.39 -6.75 -0.68
CA LEU A 26 -28.08 -7.16 -0.19
C LEU A 26 -27.21 -5.90 -0.28
N TYR A 27 -27.02 -5.21 0.84
CA TYR A 27 -26.05 -4.12 0.92
C TYR A 27 -24.68 -4.79 0.74
N VAL A 28 -24.15 -4.69 -0.47
CA VAL A 28 -22.80 -5.09 -0.78
C VAL A 28 -21.94 -3.87 -0.46
N ASP A 29 -21.05 -4.00 0.52
CA ASP A 29 -20.09 -2.94 0.79
C ASP A 29 -19.32 -2.61 -0.51
N PRO A 30 -19.12 -1.31 -0.82
CA PRO A 30 -18.35 -0.95 -2.00
C PRO A 30 -16.92 -1.51 -1.86
N PRO A 31 -16.26 -1.84 -2.98
CA PRO A 31 -14.88 -2.29 -2.95
C PRO A 31 -13.99 -1.28 -2.23
N SER A 32 -13.03 -1.78 -1.44
CA SER A 32 -12.08 -0.93 -0.72
C SER A 32 -11.16 -0.17 -1.69
N SER A 33 -10.97 1.11 -1.42
CA SER A 33 -10.08 1.99 -2.17
C SER A 33 -8.65 1.98 -1.60
N PHE A 34 -7.65 2.00 -2.50
CA PHE A 34 -6.23 1.96 -2.12
C PHE A 34 -5.41 3.02 -2.86
N LEU A 35 -4.67 3.85 -2.10
CA LEU A 35 -3.72 4.83 -2.59
C LEU A 35 -2.28 4.39 -2.31
N ALA A 36 -1.44 4.28 -3.33
CA ALA A 36 -0.03 3.93 -3.19
C ALA A 36 0.85 5.15 -3.52
N LEU A 37 1.61 5.61 -2.53
CA LEU A 37 2.49 6.78 -2.60
C LEU A 37 3.96 6.34 -2.66
N GLY A 38 4.77 6.97 -3.53
CA GLY A 38 6.18 6.63 -3.56
C GLY A 38 6.99 7.16 -4.73
N ASP A 39 7.99 6.37 -5.10
CA ASP A 39 8.93 6.63 -6.18
C ASP A 39 8.92 5.54 -7.25
N SER A 40 10.08 5.25 -7.89
CA SER A 40 10.22 4.20 -8.90
C SER A 40 9.83 2.82 -8.40
N TYR A 41 10.04 2.52 -7.13
CA TYR A 41 9.65 1.25 -6.53
C TYR A 41 8.13 1.08 -6.41
N THR A 42 7.39 2.17 -6.28
CA THR A 42 5.93 2.13 -6.21
C THR A 42 5.29 2.21 -7.61
N ILE A 43 5.84 3.06 -8.52
CA ILE A 43 5.36 3.08 -9.91
C ILE A 43 5.73 1.80 -10.66
N GLY A 44 6.68 1.00 -10.12
CA GLY A 44 7.13 -0.24 -10.75
C GLY A 44 7.91 0.01 -12.03
N GLU A 45 9.04 0.75 -11.91
CA GLU A 45 9.93 0.98 -13.04
C GLU A 45 10.40 -0.35 -13.62
N SER A 46 10.45 -0.41 -14.95
CA SER A 46 10.93 -1.57 -15.72
C SER A 46 10.11 -2.86 -15.59
N VAL A 47 8.87 -2.79 -15.05
CA VAL A 47 7.93 -3.92 -15.07
C VAL A 47 6.57 -3.51 -15.64
N ASP A 48 5.86 -4.49 -16.20
CA ASP A 48 4.49 -4.27 -16.66
C ASP A 48 3.59 -3.80 -15.51
N PRO A 49 2.55 -2.98 -15.79
CA PRO A 49 1.63 -2.49 -14.76
C PRO A 49 1.05 -3.58 -13.87
N ALA A 50 0.69 -4.74 -14.42
CA ALA A 50 0.15 -5.86 -13.65
C ALA A 50 1.18 -6.46 -12.66
N MET A 51 2.48 -6.24 -12.89
CA MET A 51 3.58 -6.77 -12.08
C MET A 51 4.04 -5.78 -11.00
N ARG A 52 3.53 -4.55 -10.95
CA ARG A 52 3.79 -3.58 -9.89
C ARG A 52 3.26 -4.10 -8.56
N TRP A 53 3.99 -3.92 -7.47
CA TRP A 53 3.57 -4.48 -6.18
C TRP A 53 2.17 -3.99 -5.71
N PRO A 54 1.73 -2.72 -5.92
CA PRO A 54 0.38 -2.32 -5.50
C PRO A 54 -0.70 -3.07 -6.28
N ASN A 55 -0.50 -3.30 -7.59
CA ASN A 55 -1.44 -4.04 -8.44
C ASN A 55 -1.47 -5.52 -8.09
N GLN A 56 -0.29 -6.12 -7.83
CA GLN A 56 -0.20 -7.51 -7.36
C GLN A 56 -0.88 -7.70 -6.00
N LEU A 57 -0.72 -6.71 -5.07
CA LEU A 57 -1.37 -6.74 -3.77
C LEU A 57 -2.89 -6.79 -3.92
N VAL A 58 -3.47 -5.85 -4.66
CA VAL A 58 -4.91 -5.81 -4.92
C VAL A 58 -5.39 -7.11 -5.59
N ALA A 59 -4.68 -7.60 -6.59
CA ALA A 59 -5.01 -8.87 -7.23
C ALA A 59 -4.96 -10.06 -6.24
N ALA A 60 -4.02 -10.06 -5.29
CA ALA A 60 -3.92 -11.12 -4.27
C ALA A 60 -5.05 -11.02 -3.23
N LEU A 61 -5.43 -9.79 -2.82
CA LEU A 61 -6.54 -9.54 -1.90
C LEU A 61 -7.88 -9.96 -2.53
N ASN A 62 -8.12 -9.59 -3.79
CA ASN A 62 -9.33 -9.96 -4.52
C ASN A 62 -9.45 -11.49 -4.69
N ARG A 63 -8.33 -12.17 -4.98
CA ARG A 63 -8.32 -13.65 -4.98
C ARG A 63 -8.61 -14.28 -3.62
N ALA A 64 -8.33 -13.55 -2.53
CA ALA A 64 -8.64 -13.99 -1.17
C ALA A 64 -10.07 -13.65 -0.73
N GLY A 65 -10.91 -13.08 -1.61
CA GLY A 65 -12.30 -12.72 -1.33
C GLY A 65 -12.47 -11.34 -0.68
N LEU A 66 -11.42 -10.50 -0.68
CA LEU A 66 -11.50 -9.11 -0.27
C LEU A 66 -11.72 -8.25 -1.52
N GLU A 67 -12.75 -7.43 -1.52
CA GLU A 67 -13.07 -6.61 -2.69
C GLU A 67 -12.31 -5.29 -2.65
N PHE A 68 -11.42 -5.07 -3.63
CA PHE A 68 -10.62 -3.86 -3.81
C PHE A 68 -10.76 -3.33 -5.22
N GLU A 69 -10.84 -2.01 -5.35
CA GLU A 69 -10.64 -1.31 -6.61
C GLU A 69 -9.17 -1.39 -7.07
N GLN A 70 -8.92 -1.05 -8.34
CA GLN A 70 -7.55 -0.86 -8.80
C GLN A 70 -6.86 0.24 -7.99
N PRO A 71 -5.59 0.07 -7.58
CA PRO A 71 -4.92 1.06 -6.76
C PRO A 71 -4.71 2.36 -7.53
N GLN A 72 -4.98 3.50 -6.88
CA GLN A 72 -4.49 4.77 -7.37
C GLN A 72 -3.03 4.92 -6.95
N ILE A 73 -2.14 5.20 -7.91
CA ILE A 73 -0.70 5.31 -7.67
C ILE A 73 -0.27 6.76 -7.90
N VAL A 74 0.34 7.37 -6.89
CA VAL A 74 1.02 8.67 -6.99
C VAL A 74 2.50 8.43 -6.71
N ALA A 75 3.24 8.17 -7.77
CA ALA A 75 4.66 7.83 -7.70
C ALA A 75 5.34 8.16 -9.03
N LYS A 76 6.62 8.50 -8.96
CA LYS A 76 7.44 8.77 -10.15
C LYS A 76 8.89 8.40 -9.89
N THR A 77 9.54 7.87 -10.91
CA THR A 77 10.96 7.55 -10.91
C THR A 77 11.80 8.76 -10.52
N GLY A 78 12.69 8.56 -9.56
CA GLY A 78 13.62 9.57 -9.09
C GLY A 78 13.10 10.48 -7.98
N TRP A 79 11.83 10.44 -7.62
CA TRP A 79 11.29 11.32 -6.58
C TRP A 79 11.93 11.11 -5.21
N THR A 80 12.28 12.24 -4.59
CA THR A 80 12.62 12.38 -3.18
C THR A 80 11.36 12.74 -2.37
N THR A 81 11.49 12.79 -1.06
CA THR A 81 10.38 13.12 -0.13
C THR A 81 9.75 14.47 -0.41
N ASP A 82 10.54 15.52 -0.65
CA ASP A 82 10.05 16.86 -1.00
C ASP A 82 9.36 16.90 -2.37
N GLU A 83 9.87 16.14 -3.36
CA GLU A 83 9.25 16.05 -4.69
C GLU A 83 7.89 15.32 -4.63
N LEU A 84 7.76 14.29 -3.81
CA LEU A 84 6.47 13.62 -3.58
C LEU A 84 5.49 14.54 -2.85
N LEU A 85 5.93 15.29 -1.82
CA LEU A 85 5.09 16.29 -1.14
C LEU A 85 4.53 17.32 -2.13
N ALA A 86 5.40 17.88 -2.97
CA ALA A 86 5.00 18.87 -3.99
C ALA A 86 4.02 18.28 -5.02
N ALA A 87 4.19 17.00 -5.38
CA ALA A 87 3.27 16.31 -6.29
C ALA A 87 1.89 16.09 -5.65
N LEU A 88 1.84 15.77 -4.37
CA LEU A 88 0.57 15.60 -3.63
C LEU A 88 -0.22 16.91 -3.50
N ASP A 89 0.45 18.05 -3.43
CA ASP A 89 -0.21 19.38 -3.41
C ASP A 89 -0.90 19.72 -4.74
N GLN A 90 -0.47 19.09 -5.84
CA GLN A 90 -1.02 19.30 -7.18
C GLN A 90 -1.92 18.16 -7.64
N ALA A 91 -1.94 17.05 -6.91
CA ALA A 91 -2.68 15.85 -7.31
C ALA A 91 -4.20 16.04 -7.12
N SER A 92 -4.97 15.66 -8.14
CA SER A 92 -6.42 15.54 -8.03
C SER A 92 -6.75 14.15 -7.47
N LEU A 93 -6.86 14.05 -6.14
CA LEU A 93 -7.16 12.81 -5.43
C LEU A 93 -8.60 12.79 -4.95
N ALA A 94 -9.14 11.60 -4.72
CA ALA A 94 -10.36 11.44 -3.95
C ALA A 94 -10.18 12.05 -2.55
N ALA A 95 -11.29 12.44 -1.91
CA ALA A 95 -11.22 13.07 -0.58
C ALA A 95 -10.61 12.15 0.48
N SER A 96 -10.76 10.82 0.31
CA SER A 96 -10.20 9.81 1.21
C SER A 96 -10.14 8.44 0.56
N PHE A 97 -9.35 7.55 1.17
CA PHE A 97 -9.16 6.16 0.78
C PHE A 97 -9.30 5.25 2.00
N ASP A 98 -9.65 3.98 1.79
CA ASP A 98 -9.70 3.02 2.89
C ASP A 98 -8.29 2.64 3.35
N TYR A 99 -7.36 2.52 2.40
CA TYR A 99 -5.98 2.18 2.68
C TYR A 99 -5.01 3.09 1.93
N VAL A 100 -3.88 3.40 2.56
CA VAL A 100 -2.80 4.19 1.96
C VAL A 100 -1.46 3.53 2.28
N SER A 101 -0.59 3.41 1.29
CA SER A 101 0.80 2.99 1.50
C SER A 101 1.79 4.10 1.19
N LEU A 102 2.94 4.07 1.84
CA LEU A 102 4.07 4.96 1.59
C LEU A 102 5.37 4.16 1.48
N LEU A 103 6.09 4.31 0.36
CA LEU A 103 7.43 3.79 0.13
C LEU A 103 8.23 4.87 -0.58
N ILE A 104 9.14 5.55 0.14
CA ILE A 104 9.91 6.69 -0.36
C ILE A 104 11.22 6.84 0.42
N GLY A 105 12.24 7.41 -0.19
CA GLY A 105 13.46 7.82 0.49
C GLY A 105 14.74 7.28 -0.15
N VAL A 106 14.67 6.29 -1.05
CA VAL A 106 15.86 5.79 -1.75
C VAL A 106 16.59 6.91 -2.50
N ASN A 107 15.83 7.81 -3.14
CA ASN A 107 16.43 8.92 -3.90
C ASN A 107 17.02 10.00 -2.99
N ASN A 108 16.53 10.17 -1.76
CA ASN A 108 17.17 11.01 -0.76
C ASN A 108 18.56 10.44 -0.41
N GLN A 109 18.65 9.13 -0.12
CA GLN A 109 19.91 8.44 0.15
C GLN A 109 20.84 8.47 -1.08
N TYR A 110 20.35 8.13 -2.28
CA TYR A 110 21.13 8.12 -3.51
C TYR A 110 21.75 9.49 -3.85
N ARG A 111 21.03 10.59 -3.55
CA ARG A 111 21.50 11.96 -3.69
C ARG A 111 22.36 12.43 -2.51
N GLY A 112 22.69 11.55 -1.55
CA GLY A 112 23.55 11.86 -0.40
C GLY A 112 22.92 12.78 0.64
N ARG A 113 21.58 12.87 0.69
CA ARG A 113 20.90 13.63 1.74
C ARG A 113 21.04 12.90 3.09
N SER A 114 21.12 13.64 4.18
CA SER A 114 21.23 13.05 5.52
C SER A 114 19.89 12.51 6.03
N VAL A 115 19.94 11.51 6.93
CA VAL A 115 18.73 11.04 7.65
C VAL A 115 18.08 12.21 8.40
N ALA A 116 18.86 13.12 8.97
CA ALA A 116 18.35 14.27 9.71
C ALA A 116 17.53 15.24 8.83
N SER A 117 17.89 15.41 7.56
CA SER A 117 17.11 16.21 6.61
C SER A 117 15.89 15.46 6.06
N PHE A 118 15.98 14.13 5.98
CA PHE A 118 14.89 13.26 5.51
C PHE A 118 13.75 13.13 6.52
N GLU A 119 14.05 13.00 7.81
CA GLU A 119 13.06 12.74 8.86
C GLU A 119 11.87 13.72 8.86
N PRO A 120 12.05 15.05 8.83
CA PRO A 120 10.92 15.98 8.83
C PRO A 120 10.06 15.86 7.58
N GLU A 121 10.68 15.65 6.40
CA GLU A 121 9.95 15.49 5.13
C GLU A 121 9.17 14.18 5.10
N PHE A 122 9.77 13.08 5.57
CA PHE A 122 9.09 11.78 5.69
C PHE A 122 7.93 11.85 6.70
N THR A 123 8.12 12.54 7.82
CA THR A 123 7.06 12.74 8.83
C THR A 123 5.87 13.47 8.22
N ALA A 124 6.10 14.55 7.47
CA ALA A 124 5.04 15.28 6.79
C ALA A 124 4.30 14.41 5.75
N LEU A 125 5.02 13.55 5.02
CA LEU A 125 4.40 12.58 4.11
C LEU A 125 3.55 11.55 4.83
N LEU A 126 4.02 11.04 5.97
CA LEU A 126 3.27 10.08 6.78
C LEU A 126 1.99 10.71 7.35
N GLU A 127 2.06 11.94 7.84
CA GLU A 127 0.88 12.70 8.29
C GLU A 127 -0.10 12.93 7.14
N ARG A 128 0.40 13.25 5.94
CA ARG A 128 -0.43 13.39 4.74
C ARG A 128 -1.09 12.06 4.37
N ALA A 129 -0.36 10.93 4.42
CA ALA A 129 -0.92 9.60 4.17
C ALA A 129 -2.02 9.24 5.18
N ILE A 130 -1.81 9.55 6.47
CA ILE A 130 -2.82 9.37 7.52
C ILE A 130 -4.06 10.25 7.26
N SER A 131 -3.87 11.47 6.79
CA SER A 131 -4.99 12.37 6.47
C SER A 131 -5.85 11.86 5.30
N TYR A 132 -5.27 11.18 4.34
CA TYR A 132 -5.98 10.55 3.22
C TYR A 132 -6.72 9.27 3.62
N SER A 133 -6.39 8.63 4.75
CA SER A 133 -7.06 7.39 5.13
C SER A 133 -8.31 7.61 5.97
N ASN A 134 -9.45 7.02 5.54
CA ASN A 134 -10.69 6.94 6.33
C ASN A 134 -10.45 6.27 7.68
N ARG A 135 -9.52 5.33 7.75
CA ARG A 135 -9.16 4.53 8.93
C ARG A 135 -8.04 5.18 9.76
N LYS A 136 -7.60 6.40 9.39
CA LYS A 136 -6.48 7.10 10.00
C LYS A 136 -5.21 6.21 9.97
N ALA A 137 -4.43 6.19 11.04
CA ALA A 137 -3.22 5.37 11.13
C ALA A 137 -3.45 3.87 10.88
N ASN A 138 -4.62 3.34 11.25
CA ASN A 138 -4.98 1.93 11.06
C ASN A 138 -5.19 1.55 9.59
N GLY A 139 -5.43 2.51 8.70
CA GLY A 139 -5.51 2.27 7.26
C GLY A 139 -4.20 2.57 6.53
N VAL A 140 -3.13 2.97 7.24
CA VAL A 140 -1.85 3.33 6.64
C VAL A 140 -0.80 2.28 6.95
N PHE A 141 0.01 1.95 5.96
CA PHE A 141 1.21 1.15 6.17
C PHE A 141 2.38 1.71 5.36
N VAL A 142 3.58 1.49 5.87
CA VAL A 142 4.83 1.89 5.25
C VAL A 142 5.64 0.66 4.89
N VAL A 143 6.27 0.70 3.72
CA VAL A 143 7.20 -0.34 3.26
C VAL A 143 8.62 0.24 3.32
N SER A 144 9.58 -0.54 3.82
CA SER A 144 10.99 -0.12 3.89
C SER A 144 11.59 0.13 2.51
N ILE A 145 12.65 0.91 2.47
CA ILE A 145 13.47 1.12 1.28
C ILE A 145 14.25 -0.16 1.00
N PRO A 146 14.20 -0.73 -0.23
CA PRO A 146 15.02 -1.87 -0.61
C PRO A 146 16.50 -1.49 -0.73
N ASP A 147 17.40 -2.45 -0.53
CA ASP A 147 18.84 -2.25 -0.69
C ASP A 147 19.24 -2.39 -2.17
N TRP A 148 19.43 -1.25 -2.84
CA TRP A 148 19.87 -1.24 -4.23
C TRP A 148 21.36 -1.56 -4.38
N GLY A 149 22.15 -1.55 -3.29
CA GLY A 149 23.56 -1.93 -3.27
C GLY A 149 23.82 -3.39 -3.62
N VAL A 150 22.78 -4.22 -3.67
CA VAL A 150 22.86 -5.63 -4.10
C VAL A 150 22.59 -5.81 -5.59
N MET A 151 22.12 -4.78 -6.28
CA MET A 151 21.73 -4.83 -7.68
C MET A 151 22.93 -4.68 -8.63
N PRO A 152 22.89 -5.23 -9.84
CA PRO A 152 23.95 -5.05 -10.84
C PRO A 152 24.36 -3.59 -11.08
N PHE A 153 23.40 -2.67 -11.02
CA PHE A 153 23.61 -1.23 -11.13
C PHE A 153 24.63 -0.66 -10.10
N ALA A 154 24.79 -1.34 -8.97
CA ALA A 154 25.73 -0.93 -7.93
C ALA A 154 27.16 -1.41 -8.18
N GLU A 155 27.44 -2.08 -9.32
CA GLU A 155 28.79 -2.52 -9.65
C GLU A 155 29.78 -1.34 -9.64
N GLY A 156 30.93 -1.54 -8.97
CA GLY A 156 31.95 -0.50 -8.81
C GLY A 156 31.66 0.55 -7.71
N ARG A 157 30.54 0.44 -7.01
CA ARG A 157 30.19 1.33 -5.89
C ARG A 157 30.53 0.68 -4.53
N ASP A 158 30.60 1.50 -3.49
CA ASP A 158 30.71 1.02 -2.11
C ASP A 158 29.37 0.45 -1.61
N THR A 159 29.13 -0.81 -1.91
CA THR A 159 27.88 -1.50 -1.57
C THR A 159 27.68 -1.67 -0.06
N HIS A 160 28.77 -1.72 0.72
CA HIS A 160 28.70 -1.77 2.18
C HIS A 160 28.20 -0.44 2.75
N LYS A 161 28.74 0.69 2.25
CA LYS A 161 28.24 2.02 2.62
C LYS A 161 26.77 2.20 2.26
N ILE A 162 26.35 1.78 1.05
CA ILE A 162 24.95 1.84 0.62
C ILE A 162 24.07 1.08 1.60
N ALA A 163 24.43 -0.16 1.96
CA ALA A 163 23.64 -0.97 2.89
C ALA A 163 23.50 -0.30 4.26
N LEU A 164 24.57 0.25 4.82
CA LEU A 164 24.54 0.97 6.11
C LEU A 164 23.65 2.22 6.06
N GLU A 165 23.71 2.97 4.96
CA GLU A 165 22.88 4.17 4.78
C GLU A 165 21.39 3.80 4.64
N ILE A 166 21.05 2.77 3.85
CA ILE A 166 19.68 2.26 3.73
C ILE A 166 19.14 1.78 5.09
N ASP A 167 19.95 1.02 5.85
CA ASP A 167 19.57 0.56 7.20
C ASP A 167 19.31 1.75 8.14
N ALA A 168 20.11 2.82 8.07
CA ALA A 168 19.91 4.02 8.87
C ALA A 168 18.60 4.75 8.52
N TYR A 169 18.27 4.86 7.22
CA TYR A 169 16.99 5.41 6.76
C TYR A 169 15.82 4.55 7.23
N ASN A 170 15.87 3.24 7.02
CA ASN A 170 14.80 2.32 7.41
C ASN A 170 14.57 2.28 8.93
N LYS A 171 15.63 2.33 9.73
CA LYS A 171 15.52 2.47 11.19
C LYS A 171 14.83 3.76 11.61
N SER A 172 15.08 4.86 10.91
CA SER A 172 14.38 6.13 11.16
C SER A 172 12.92 6.04 10.78
N ILE A 173 12.60 5.47 9.60
CA ILE A 173 11.23 5.23 9.13
C ILE A 173 10.46 4.39 10.16
N GLU A 174 11.02 3.26 10.60
CA GLU A 174 10.40 2.37 11.60
C GLU A 174 10.08 3.13 12.91
N ARG A 175 11.04 3.91 13.40
CA ARG A 175 10.87 4.73 14.62
C ARG A 175 9.73 5.74 14.46
N ILE A 176 9.65 6.43 13.32
CA ILE A 176 8.58 7.40 13.03
C ILE A 176 7.24 6.66 12.94
N CYS A 177 7.16 5.57 12.21
CA CYS A 177 5.94 4.75 12.10
C CYS A 177 5.43 4.32 13.48
N LYS A 178 6.31 3.88 14.37
CA LYS A 178 5.97 3.50 15.74
C LYS A 178 5.37 4.67 16.54
N ILE A 179 5.90 5.88 16.39
CA ILE A 179 5.36 7.09 17.06
C ILE A 179 3.93 7.38 16.60
N TYR A 180 3.63 7.21 15.31
CA TYR A 180 2.32 7.49 14.72
C TYR A 180 1.35 6.30 14.78
N GLY A 181 1.76 5.16 15.31
CA GLY A 181 0.94 3.94 15.35
C GLY A 181 0.68 3.33 13.97
N VAL A 182 1.56 3.59 13.00
CA VAL A 182 1.47 3.10 11.63
C VAL A 182 2.25 1.79 11.48
N ARG A 183 1.70 0.83 10.75
CA ARG A 183 2.38 -0.43 10.49
C ARG A 183 3.55 -0.25 9.52
N PHE A 184 4.71 -0.77 9.90
CA PHE A 184 5.91 -0.83 9.07
C PHE A 184 6.17 -2.27 8.61
N PHE A 185 6.49 -2.45 7.31
CA PHE A 185 6.89 -3.71 6.71
C PHE A 185 8.32 -3.61 6.20
N ASP A 186 9.21 -4.37 6.79
CA ASP A 186 10.58 -4.44 6.33
C ASP A 186 10.76 -5.49 5.23
N ILE A 187 11.02 -5.03 4.01
CA ILE A 187 11.30 -5.85 2.83
C ILE A 187 12.78 -5.80 2.43
N THR A 188 13.62 -5.14 3.22
CA THR A 188 15.03 -4.90 2.88
C THR A 188 15.78 -6.21 2.71
N GLU A 189 15.59 -7.17 3.63
CA GLU A 189 16.20 -8.49 3.52
C GLU A 189 15.68 -9.31 2.33
N ILE A 190 14.43 -9.07 1.88
CA ILE A 190 13.93 -9.69 0.66
C ILE A 190 14.69 -9.14 -0.54
N SER A 191 14.94 -7.83 -0.60
CA SER A 191 15.70 -7.21 -1.68
C SER A 191 17.14 -7.73 -1.74
N ARG A 192 17.77 -7.96 -0.59
CA ARG A 192 19.14 -8.47 -0.47
C ARG A 192 19.32 -9.87 -1.08
N LYS A 193 18.25 -10.66 -1.18
CA LYS A 193 18.26 -11.96 -1.86
C LYS A 193 18.52 -11.86 -3.36
N ALA A 194 18.43 -10.68 -3.97
CA ALA A 194 18.77 -10.50 -5.39
C ALA A 194 20.22 -10.90 -5.73
N ARG A 195 21.12 -10.94 -4.76
CA ARG A 195 22.47 -11.51 -4.92
C ARG A 195 22.48 -12.99 -5.26
N GLU A 196 21.48 -13.72 -4.76
CA GLU A 196 21.37 -15.18 -4.91
C GLU A 196 20.27 -15.56 -5.91
N ILE A 197 19.32 -14.65 -6.15
CA ILE A 197 18.15 -14.87 -7.01
C ILE A 197 18.16 -13.83 -8.14
N PRO A 198 18.84 -14.07 -9.26
CA PRO A 198 18.93 -13.09 -10.35
C PRO A 198 17.59 -12.69 -10.95
N SER A 199 16.58 -13.58 -10.89
CA SER A 199 15.21 -13.29 -11.34
C SER A 199 14.48 -12.21 -10.51
N TYR A 200 15.04 -11.81 -9.37
CA TYR A 200 14.52 -10.69 -8.57
C TYR A 200 14.84 -9.33 -9.16
N VAL A 201 15.77 -9.25 -10.12
CA VAL A 201 16.20 -7.99 -10.74
C VAL A 201 15.44 -7.79 -12.06
N ALA A 202 14.90 -6.60 -12.28
CA ALA A 202 14.29 -6.21 -13.55
C ALA A 202 15.36 -6.04 -14.65
N SER A 203 14.92 -5.89 -15.90
CA SER A 203 15.81 -5.82 -17.07
C SER A 203 16.77 -4.64 -17.09
N ASP A 204 16.52 -3.60 -16.28
CA ASP A 204 17.40 -2.44 -16.15
C ASP A 204 18.58 -2.64 -15.17
N GLY A 205 18.61 -3.78 -14.50
CA GLY A 205 19.68 -4.12 -13.55
C GLY A 205 19.64 -3.35 -12.23
N LEU A 206 18.56 -2.60 -11.95
CA LEU A 206 18.40 -1.78 -10.75
C LEU A 206 17.11 -2.06 -9.99
N HIS A 207 15.97 -2.06 -10.68
CA HIS A 207 14.67 -2.15 -10.03
C HIS A 207 14.26 -3.59 -9.75
N PRO A 208 13.36 -3.81 -8.78
CA PRO A 208 12.80 -5.13 -8.53
C PRO A 208 12.00 -5.66 -9.71
N SER A 209 12.14 -6.94 -9.97
CA SER A 209 11.27 -7.64 -10.90
C SER A 209 9.88 -7.87 -10.33
N GLY A 210 8.95 -8.30 -11.19
CA GLY A 210 7.62 -8.73 -10.73
C GLY A 210 7.67 -9.89 -9.73
N GLU A 211 8.69 -10.75 -9.78
CA GLU A 211 8.90 -11.84 -8.83
C GLU A 211 9.30 -11.33 -7.45
N MET A 212 10.22 -10.37 -7.38
CA MET A 212 10.57 -9.73 -6.11
C MET A 212 9.37 -8.97 -5.53
N TYR A 213 8.61 -8.24 -6.36
CA TYR A 213 7.38 -7.58 -5.92
C TYR A 213 6.34 -8.56 -5.37
N ALA A 214 6.23 -9.78 -5.95
CA ALA A 214 5.36 -10.82 -5.38
C ALA A 214 5.81 -11.25 -3.98
N ALA A 215 7.13 -11.33 -3.73
CA ALA A 215 7.65 -11.61 -2.40
C ALA A 215 7.32 -10.50 -1.40
N TRP A 216 7.40 -9.21 -1.79
CA TRP A 216 6.97 -8.09 -0.94
C TRP A 216 5.47 -8.16 -0.60
N VAL A 217 4.64 -8.49 -1.60
CA VAL A 217 3.19 -8.65 -1.41
C VAL A 217 2.88 -9.73 -0.37
N ASN A 218 3.65 -10.82 -0.32
CA ASN A 218 3.46 -11.86 0.69
C ASN A 218 3.64 -11.35 2.13
N GLU A 219 4.56 -10.41 2.37
CA GLU A 219 4.73 -9.75 3.67
C GLU A 219 3.59 -8.78 3.96
N VAL A 220 3.32 -7.87 3.02
CA VAL A 220 2.37 -6.77 3.19
C VAL A 220 0.94 -7.27 3.35
N ARG A 221 0.52 -8.33 2.64
CA ARG A 221 -0.86 -8.84 2.71
C ARG A 221 -1.31 -9.26 4.12
N SER A 222 -0.38 -9.50 5.04
CA SER A 222 -0.70 -9.81 6.44
C SER A 222 -1.43 -8.67 7.15
N PHE A 223 -1.24 -7.42 6.70
CA PHE A 223 -1.92 -6.23 7.19
C PHE A 223 -3.44 -6.34 7.10
N PHE A 224 -3.93 -6.87 5.99
CA PHE A 224 -5.36 -6.94 5.69
C PHE A 224 -6.07 -8.09 6.42
N LYS A 225 -5.35 -9.10 6.90
CA LYS A 225 -5.91 -10.20 7.69
C LYS A 225 -6.28 -9.77 9.11
N SER A 226 -5.54 -8.81 9.68
CA SER A 226 -5.78 -8.29 11.03
C SER A 226 -6.88 -7.22 11.09
N ALA A 227 -7.24 -6.63 9.95
CA ALA A 227 -8.27 -5.59 9.87
C ALA A 227 -9.71 -6.14 9.83
N GLN A 228 -9.87 -7.47 9.77
CA GLN A 228 -11.17 -8.17 9.74
C GLN A 228 -11.58 -8.75 11.11
N GLN A 229 -10.74 -8.64 12.15
CA GLN A 229 -11.03 -9.02 13.53
C GLN A 229 -11.35 -7.79 14.40
#